data_bd54946f740272633543937b1b1f28ef
#
_entry.id   bd54946f740272633543937b1b1f28ef
#
_cell.length_a   1.000
_cell.length_b   1.000
_cell.length_c   1.000
_cell.angle_alpha   90.00
_cell.angle_beta   90.00
_cell.angle_gamma   90.00
#
_symmetry.space_group_name_H-M   'P 1'
#
loop_
_entity.id
_entity.type
_entity.pdbx_description
1 polymer ?
#
loop_
_entity_poly.entity_id
_entity_poly.type
_entity_poly.pdbx_seq_one_letter_code
_entity_poly.pdbx_strand_id
1 'polypeptide(L)'
;MILKSISYHNFRNFIDEKFQIHPQLTAILGDNARGKTNLLEGIYFILRGEGFRESREEQLIKFTEKNSYVDAKLQERKTKDVSNLRIDLTLNDFGISKTYFLEKTKKGRHSYLKNLIPVVLFSPEQIEIIDRTMSIRREYFDKFLSSIDPEYKKKLTNYNQAFRRRNKILEIGFESENLDAQLDYWNKLLIDNGTYLIIKRRKYINYLNSNKTIDSKEFSIEYIENKISRERFSEILKKELLVKRTLIGPHRDEYNIFMIEKKIQKKDIHLYGSRSEQRLGLFWLKINELKYLEEYYRKKPILLLDDIFSELDHKNQKLIFNLIGNYQTVVTSTEKELTKLINLTNDSSYDTINL
;
A
#
# COMPACT_ATOMS: atom_id res chain seq x y z
N MET A 1 -5.46 5.84 19.27
CA MET A 1 -4.17 5.14 19.48
C MET A 1 -3.02 5.94 18.89
N ILE A 2 -1.82 5.81 19.44
CA ILE A 2 -0.55 6.35 18.91
C ILE A 2 0.57 5.32 19.10
N LEU A 3 1.56 5.36 18.24
CA LEU A 3 2.81 4.63 18.40
C LEU A 3 3.72 5.40 19.38
N LYS A 4 4.16 4.76 20.45
CA LYS A 4 5.00 5.38 21.49
C LYS A 4 6.48 5.07 21.31
N SER A 5 6.78 3.83 20.95
CA SER A 5 8.16 3.38 20.75
C SER A 5 8.21 2.19 19.83
N ILE A 6 9.35 2.00 19.23
CA ILE A 6 9.66 0.84 18.41
C ILE A 6 11.08 0.36 18.73
N SER A 7 11.29 -0.95 18.70
CA SER A 7 12.59 -1.57 18.91
C SER A 7 12.85 -2.60 17.81
N TYR A 8 14.08 -2.69 17.41
CA TYR A 8 14.56 -3.59 16.36
C TYR A 8 15.64 -4.50 16.91
N HIS A 9 15.58 -5.77 16.54
CA HIS A 9 16.67 -6.72 16.75
C HIS A 9 16.99 -7.40 15.43
N ASN A 10 18.23 -7.25 14.96
CA ASN A 10 18.72 -7.78 13.68
C ASN A 10 17.79 -7.48 12.49
N PHE A 11 17.17 -6.30 12.48
CA PHE A 11 16.27 -5.85 11.42
C PHE A 11 16.98 -4.92 10.45
N ARG A 12 17.09 -5.30 9.18
CA ARG A 12 17.82 -4.54 8.16
C ARG A 12 19.27 -4.25 8.61
N ASN A 13 19.61 -2.98 8.90
CA ASN A 13 20.91 -2.56 9.39
C ASN A 13 20.98 -2.42 10.92
N PHE A 14 19.85 -2.48 11.62
CA PHE A 14 19.80 -2.35 13.08
C PHE A 14 20.17 -3.67 13.77
N ILE A 15 20.96 -3.59 14.84
CA ILE A 15 21.36 -4.74 15.66
C ILE A 15 20.40 -4.83 16.85
N ASP A 16 20.47 -3.86 17.76
CA ASP A 16 19.61 -3.71 18.92
C ASP A 16 19.38 -2.21 19.14
N GLU A 17 18.32 -1.70 18.54
CA GLU A 17 18.02 -0.27 18.55
C GLU A 17 16.60 -0.04 19.06
N LYS A 18 16.42 1.05 19.83
CA LYS A 18 15.12 1.45 20.35
C LYS A 18 14.90 2.94 20.16
N PHE A 19 13.76 3.30 19.61
CA PHE A 19 13.39 4.67 19.31
C PHE A 19 12.07 5.04 20.00
N GLN A 20 12.02 6.25 20.55
CA GLN A 20 10.79 6.87 21.02
C GLN A 20 10.14 7.62 19.85
N ILE A 21 8.82 7.58 19.79
CA ILE A 21 8.05 8.21 18.71
C ILE A 21 7.13 9.26 19.33
N HIS A 22 7.28 10.49 18.88
CA HIS A 22 6.49 11.60 19.37
C HIS A 22 5.01 11.47 18.97
N PRO A 23 4.04 11.89 19.80
CA PRO A 23 2.60 11.79 19.50
C PRO A 23 2.12 12.57 18.28
N GLN A 24 2.87 13.59 17.84
CA GLN A 24 2.55 14.38 16.65
C GLN A 24 3.58 14.16 15.54
N LEU A 25 4.82 14.57 15.73
CA LEU A 25 5.84 14.53 14.70
C LEU A 25 7.16 13.98 15.23
N THR A 26 7.71 13.00 14.53
CA THR A 26 9.09 12.52 14.72
C THR A 26 9.86 12.71 13.41
N ALA A 27 10.93 13.46 13.45
CA ALA A 27 11.84 13.64 12.32
C ALA A 27 13.07 12.74 12.47
N ILE A 28 13.31 11.90 11.48
CA ILE A 28 14.49 11.03 11.41
C ILE A 28 15.52 11.72 10.54
N LEU A 29 16.63 12.12 11.14
CA LEU A 29 17.73 12.82 10.50
C LEU A 29 18.94 11.91 10.34
N GLY A 30 19.77 12.20 9.38
CA GLY A 30 21.02 11.48 9.15
C GLY A 30 21.41 11.52 7.68
N ASP A 31 22.66 11.12 7.42
CA ASP A 31 23.18 11.00 6.07
C ASP A 31 22.44 9.91 5.28
N ASN A 32 22.65 9.90 3.98
CA ASN A 32 22.14 8.84 3.12
C ASN A 32 22.72 7.48 3.53
N ALA A 33 21.92 6.44 3.39
CA ALA A 33 22.27 5.05 3.76
C ALA A 33 22.47 4.77 5.27
N ARG A 34 22.18 5.70 6.18
CA ARG A 34 22.23 5.46 7.63
C ARG A 34 21.08 4.62 8.18
N GLY A 35 20.04 4.36 7.40
CA GLY A 35 18.93 3.51 7.81
C GLY A 35 17.62 4.27 8.07
N LYS A 36 17.50 5.54 7.69
CA LYS A 36 16.28 6.34 7.84
C LYS A 36 15.04 5.59 7.29
N THR A 37 15.09 5.15 6.04
CA THR A 37 14.04 4.37 5.40
C THR A 37 13.84 3.00 6.07
N ASN A 38 14.90 2.37 6.63
CA ASN A 38 14.77 1.10 7.35
C ASN A 38 13.99 1.25 8.66
N LEU A 39 14.12 2.40 9.34
CA LEU A 39 13.32 2.70 10.52
C LEU A 39 11.84 2.85 10.15
N LEU A 40 11.52 3.60 9.10
CA LEU A 40 10.14 3.69 8.59
C LEU A 40 9.59 2.32 8.18
N GLU A 41 10.43 1.49 7.54
CA GLU A 41 10.02 0.17 7.10
C GLU A 41 9.66 -0.74 8.27
N GLY A 42 10.39 -0.67 9.38
CA GLY A 42 10.02 -1.42 10.58
C GLY A 42 8.73 -0.96 11.23
N ILE A 43 8.45 0.38 11.22
CA ILE A 43 7.13 0.89 11.66
C ILE A 43 6.02 0.37 10.75
N TYR A 44 6.21 0.44 9.45
CA TYR A 44 5.26 -0.10 8.48
C TYR A 44 5.07 -1.61 8.67
N PHE A 45 6.17 -2.35 8.81
CA PHE A 45 6.18 -3.80 8.99
C PHE A 45 5.41 -4.24 10.23
N ILE A 46 5.64 -3.64 11.40
CA ILE A 46 4.95 -4.02 12.64
C ILE A 46 3.44 -3.76 12.56
N LEU A 47 3.01 -2.75 11.80
CA LEU A 47 1.60 -2.36 11.65
C LEU A 47 0.89 -3.08 10.49
N ARG A 48 1.62 -3.63 9.51
CA ARG A 48 1.06 -4.27 8.30
C ARG A 48 1.40 -5.76 8.18
N GLY A 49 2.42 -6.22 8.89
CA GLY A 49 2.93 -7.59 8.79
C GLY A 49 3.67 -7.88 7.47
N GLU A 50 4.07 -6.84 6.74
CA GLU A 50 4.82 -6.89 5.47
C GLU A 50 5.67 -5.63 5.30
N GLY A 51 6.84 -5.74 4.65
CA GLY A 51 7.65 -4.58 4.26
C GLY A 51 6.97 -3.78 3.15
N PHE A 52 7.41 -2.55 2.92
CA PHE A 52 6.88 -1.73 1.82
C PHE A 52 7.76 -1.74 0.57
N ARG A 53 9.03 -2.10 0.69
CA ARG A 53 9.92 -2.27 -0.47
C ARG A 53 9.63 -3.61 -1.15
N GLU A 54 9.76 -3.66 -2.46
CA GLU A 54 9.62 -4.89 -3.27
C GLU A 54 10.81 -5.83 -3.11
N SER A 55 11.42 -5.87 -1.94
CA SER A 55 12.50 -6.77 -1.63
C SER A 55 11.94 -8.12 -1.16
N ARG A 56 12.74 -9.17 -1.34
CA ARG A 56 12.45 -10.46 -0.71
C ARG A 56 12.36 -10.24 0.79
N GLU A 57 11.36 -10.81 1.44
CA GLU A 57 11.15 -10.64 2.89
C GLU A 57 12.36 -11.08 3.74
N GLU A 58 13.22 -11.94 3.18
CA GLU A 58 14.51 -12.33 3.75
C GLU A 58 15.42 -11.12 4.01
N GLN A 59 15.31 -10.08 3.19
CA GLN A 59 16.11 -8.87 3.35
C GLN A 59 15.65 -7.98 4.53
N LEU A 60 14.53 -8.29 5.18
CA LEU A 60 14.15 -7.65 6.43
C LEU A 60 15.04 -8.08 7.60
N ILE A 61 15.59 -9.30 7.53
CA ILE A 61 16.58 -9.81 8.49
C ILE A 61 17.95 -9.25 8.10
N LYS A 62 18.75 -8.90 9.09
CA LYS A 62 20.14 -8.48 8.89
C LYS A 62 20.93 -9.56 8.15
N PHE A 63 21.77 -9.16 7.19
CA PHE A 63 22.42 -10.03 6.20
C PHE A 63 23.10 -11.28 6.78
N THR A 64 23.68 -11.22 7.96
CA THR A 64 24.39 -12.35 8.58
C THR A 64 23.55 -13.18 9.53
N GLU A 65 22.30 -12.79 9.75
CA GLU A 65 21.46 -13.32 10.81
C GLU A 65 20.32 -14.21 10.27
N LYS A 66 19.84 -15.11 11.09
CA LYS A 66 18.70 -15.98 10.77
C LYS A 66 17.42 -15.57 11.50
N ASN A 67 17.55 -14.80 12.57
CA ASN A 67 16.44 -14.37 13.40
C ASN A 67 16.44 -12.86 13.55
N SER A 68 15.27 -12.28 13.50
CA SER A 68 15.04 -10.86 13.73
C SER A 68 13.70 -10.67 14.42
N TYR A 69 13.53 -9.57 15.14
CA TYR A 69 12.21 -9.17 15.60
C TYR A 69 12.05 -7.65 15.61
N VAL A 70 10.80 -7.24 15.54
CA VAL A 70 10.40 -5.87 15.74
C VAL A 70 9.36 -5.84 16.85
N ASP A 71 9.61 -5.00 17.86
CA ASP A 71 8.68 -4.72 18.96
C ASP A 71 8.16 -3.29 18.84
N ALA A 72 6.90 -3.07 19.21
CA ALA A 72 6.34 -1.73 19.30
C ALA A 72 5.39 -1.58 20.48
N LYS A 73 5.27 -0.36 21.01
CA LYS A 73 4.28 0.01 22.02
C LYS A 73 3.27 0.97 21.43
N LEU A 74 2.02 0.56 21.41
CA LEU A 74 0.88 1.43 21.09
C LEU A 74 0.24 1.93 22.37
N GLN A 75 -0.21 3.19 22.38
CA GLN A 75 -0.95 3.76 23.50
C GLN A 75 -2.31 4.28 23.03
N GLU A 76 -3.37 3.92 23.75
CA GLU A 76 -4.68 4.51 23.53
C GLU A 76 -4.67 5.97 24.04
N ARG A 77 -5.16 6.91 23.22
CA ARG A 77 -5.12 8.34 23.57
C ARG A 77 -6.00 8.67 24.78
N LYS A 78 -7.16 8.00 24.90
CA LYS A 78 -8.16 8.29 25.95
C LYS A 78 -7.82 7.60 27.26
N THR A 79 -7.65 6.28 27.26
CA THR A 79 -7.46 5.47 28.48
C THR A 79 -6.00 5.42 28.94
N LYS A 80 -5.06 5.80 28.06
CA LYS A 80 -3.61 5.67 28.28
C LYS A 80 -3.11 4.22 28.36
N ASP A 81 -3.97 3.25 28.11
CA ASP A 81 -3.58 1.84 28.05
C ASP A 81 -2.52 1.60 27.00
N VAL A 82 -1.54 0.78 27.34
CA VAL A 82 -0.43 0.44 26.44
C VAL A 82 -0.58 -1.00 25.98
N SER A 83 -0.46 -1.22 24.68
CA SER A 83 -0.42 -2.54 24.07
C SER A 83 0.95 -2.80 23.46
N ASN A 84 1.50 -3.97 23.73
CA ASN A 84 2.77 -4.40 23.17
C ASN A 84 2.54 -5.27 21.94
N LEU A 85 3.24 -4.93 20.87
CA LEU A 85 3.24 -5.66 19.60
C LEU A 85 4.61 -6.27 19.39
N ARG A 86 4.65 -7.47 18.80
CA ARG A 86 5.89 -8.08 18.34
C ARG A 86 5.66 -8.94 17.12
N ILE A 87 6.58 -8.87 16.17
CA ILE A 87 6.68 -9.81 15.05
C ILE A 87 8.09 -10.40 15.05
N ASP A 88 8.17 -11.71 15.18
CA ASP A 88 9.41 -12.46 15.00
C ASP A 88 9.54 -12.93 13.55
N LEU A 89 10.74 -12.83 13.02
CA LEU A 89 11.15 -13.32 11.70
C LEU A 89 12.20 -14.41 11.90
N THR A 90 12.00 -15.54 11.25
CA THR A 90 12.99 -16.62 11.23
C THR A 90 13.21 -17.09 9.80
N LEU A 91 14.45 -17.05 9.34
CA LEU A 91 14.88 -17.62 8.07
C LEU A 91 15.13 -19.12 8.25
N ASN A 92 14.49 -19.92 7.43
CA ASN A 92 14.65 -21.37 7.37
C ASN A 92 14.85 -21.82 5.91
N ASP A 93 15.05 -23.11 5.69
CA ASP A 93 15.32 -23.67 4.36
C ASP A 93 14.16 -23.48 3.35
N PHE A 94 12.96 -23.19 3.86
CA PHE A 94 11.75 -22.95 3.05
C PHE A 94 11.42 -21.47 2.87
N GLY A 95 12.25 -20.57 3.38
CA GLY A 95 12.05 -19.11 3.34
C GLY A 95 11.79 -18.53 4.74
N ILE A 96 11.09 -17.38 4.78
CA ILE A 96 10.80 -16.70 6.05
C ILE A 96 9.50 -17.18 6.68
N SER A 97 9.58 -17.48 7.97
CA SER A 97 8.42 -17.64 8.86
C SER A 97 8.23 -16.39 9.75
N LYS A 98 6.96 -15.98 9.92
CA LYS A 98 6.58 -14.86 10.79
C LYS A 98 5.70 -15.35 11.93
N THR A 99 6.05 -14.94 13.15
CA THR A 99 5.22 -15.17 14.33
C THR A 99 4.78 -13.84 14.92
N TYR A 100 3.50 -13.70 15.16
CA TYR A 100 2.86 -12.46 15.61
C TYR A 100 2.46 -12.58 17.08
N PHE A 101 2.73 -11.53 17.86
CA PHE A 101 2.33 -11.48 19.27
C PHE A 101 1.61 -10.16 19.57
N LEU A 102 0.50 -10.29 20.29
CA LEU A 102 -0.15 -9.19 21.00
C LEU A 102 0.03 -9.45 22.50
N GLU A 103 0.64 -8.52 23.19
CA GLU A 103 1.19 -8.74 24.54
C GLU A 103 2.17 -9.93 24.50
N LYS A 104 1.96 -10.91 25.36
CA LYS A 104 2.73 -12.14 25.39
C LYS A 104 2.06 -13.30 24.62
N THR A 105 0.93 -13.04 23.97
CA THR A 105 0.11 -14.09 23.35
C THR A 105 0.36 -14.17 21.85
N LYS A 106 0.72 -15.36 21.37
CA LYS A 106 0.83 -15.63 19.93
C LYS A 106 -0.54 -15.53 19.26
N LYS A 107 -0.59 -14.84 18.12
CA LYS A 107 -1.80 -14.61 17.30
C LYS A 107 -1.58 -15.04 15.86
N GLY A 108 -2.65 -15.43 15.19
CA GLY A 108 -2.62 -15.51 13.73
C GLY A 108 -2.55 -14.10 13.11
N ARG A 109 -1.96 -13.99 11.92
CA ARG A 109 -1.77 -12.71 11.20
C ARG A 109 -3.05 -11.86 11.16
N HIS A 110 -4.19 -12.47 10.82
CA HIS A 110 -5.47 -11.75 10.74
C HIS A 110 -5.90 -11.17 12.09
N SER A 111 -5.83 -11.97 13.15
CA SER A 111 -6.18 -11.53 14.52
C SER A 111 -5.24 -10.45 15.03
N TYR A 112 -3.95 -10.52 14.69
CA TYR A 112 -2.97 -9.50 15.01
C TYR A 112 -3.30 -8.16 14.34
N LEU A 113 -3.57 -8.16 13.04
CA LEU A 113 -3.79 -6.93 12.28
C LEU A 113 -5.15 -6.25 12.52
N LYS A 114 -6.17 -7.02 12.96
CA LYS A 114 -7.58 -6.58 13.03
C LYS A 114 -7.80 -5.28 13.81
N ASN A 115 -7.03 -5.04 14.87
CA ASN A 115 -7.25 -3.92 15.80
C ASN A 115 -6.12 -2.88 15.78
N LEU A 116 -5.16 -3.02 14.89
CA LEU A 116 -4.04 -2.09 14.82
C LEU A 116 -4.45 -0.72 14.26
N ILE A 117 -3.55 0.22 14.43
CA ILE A 117 -3.65 1.54 13.80
C ILE A 117 -3.35 1.36 12.31
N PRO A 118 -4.19 1.90 11.41
CA PRO A 118 -3.82 1.94 10.01
C PRO A 118 -2.61 2.85 9.78
N VAL A 119 -1.84 2.55 8.74
CA VAL A 119 -0.64 3.29 8.36
C VAL A 119 -0.67 3.61 6.87
N VAL A 120 -0.30 4.83 6.53
CA VAL A 120 -0.14 5.27 5.14
C VAL A 120 1.28 5.74 4.94
N LEU A 121 1.90 5.23 3.88
CA LEU A 121 3.25 5.60 3.45
C LEU A 121 3.18 6.50 2.22
N PHE A 122 3.99 7.55 2.25
CA PHE A 122 4.38 8.33 1.08
C PHE A 122 5.87 8.11 0.86
N SER A 123 6.24 7.64 -0.32
CA SER A 123 7.64 7.51 -0.74
C SER A 123 7.82 7.96 -2.19
N PRO A 124 9.01 8.40 -2.59
CA PRO A 124 9.26 8.88 -3.96
C PRO A 124 8.96 7.84 -5.03
N GLU A 125 9.24 6.56 -4.78
CA GLU A 125 9.02 5.48 -5.73
C GLU A 125 7.55 5.30 -6.09
N GLN A 126 6.63 5.72 -5.22
CA GLN A 126 5.18 5.61 -5.48
C GLN A 126 4.70 6.46 -6.65
N ILE A 127 5.53 7.36 -7.19
CA ILE A 127 5.21 8.07 -8.44
C ILE A 127 4.96 7.09 -9.59
N GLU A 128 5.53 5.89 -9.52
CA GLU A 128 5.31 4.82 -10.49
C GLU A 128 3.84 4.43 -10.66
N ILE A 129 3.00 4.68 -9.65
CA ILE A 129 1.53 4.50 -9.74
C ILE A 129 0.94 5.39 -10.83
N ILE A 130 1.53 6.56 -11.04
CA ILE A 130 1.06 7.54 -12.04
C ILE A 130 1.78 7.34 -13.37
N ASP A 131 3.12 7.24 -13.37
CA ASP A 131 3.95 7.34 -14.58
C ASP A 131 4.32 6.00 -15.22
N ARG A 132 3.98 4.87 -14.58
CA ARG A 132 4.26 3.52 -15.09
C ARG A 132 3.02 2.84 -15.68
N THR A 133 3.15 1.55 -15.92
CA THR A 133 2.15 0.70 -16.58
C THR A 133 0.88 0.47 -15.76
N MET A 134 -0.20 0.07 -16.44
CA MET A 134 -1.48 -0.32 -15.81
C MET A 134 -1.34 -1.47 -14.80
N SER A 135 -0.32 -2.31 -14.93
CA SER A 135 -0.07 -3.40 -13.96
C SER A 135 0.26 -2.85 -12.57
N ILE A 136 1.06 -1.78 -12.46
CA ILE A 136 1.41 -1.13 -11.19
C ILE A 136 0.18 -0.47 -10.57
N ARG A 137 -0.67 0.18 -11.37
CA ARG A 137 -1.93 0.75 -10.86
C ARG A 137 -2.86 -0.34 -10.32
N ARG A 138 -3.04 -1.45 -11.05
CA ARG A 138 -3.83 -2.59 -10.54
C ARG A 138 -3.26 -3.11 -9.23
N GLU A 139 -1.95 -3.29 -9.16
CA GLU A 139 -1.27 -3.76 -7.95
C GLU A 139 -1.49 -2.81 -6.77
N TYR A 140 -1.38 -1.50 -6.98
CA TYR A 140 -1.67 -0.50 -5.94
C TYR A 140 -3.09 -0.64 -5.38
N PHE A 141 -4.12 -0.70 -6.26
CA PHE A 141 -5.50 -0.85 -5.82
C PHE A 141 -5.74 -2.21 -5.13
N ASP A 142 -5.13 -3.27 -5.64
CA ASP A 142 -5.25 -4.61 -5.06
C ASP A 142 -4.55 -4.71 -3.69
N LYS A 143 -3.36 -4.13 -3.54
CA LYS A 143 -2.65 -4.04 -2.25
C LYS A 143 -3.48 -3.23 -1.24
N PHE A 144 -3.99 -2.08 -1.63
CA PHE A 144 -4.82 -1.25 -0.77
C PHE A 144 -6.10 -1.98 -0.33
N LEU A 145 -6.90 -2.47 -1.27
CA LEU A 145 -8.16 -3.16 -0.97
C LEU A 145 -7.93 -4.46 -0.17
N SER A 146 -6.88 -5.22 -0.49
CA SER A 146 -6.51 -6.41 0.29
C SER A 146 -6.12 -6.10 1.74
N SER A 147 -5.68 -4.89 2.00
CA SER A 147 -5.27 -4.47 3.34
C SER A 147 -6.44 -4.19 4.28
N ILE A 148 -7.58 -3.81 3.74
CA ILE A 148 -8.78 -3.41 4.48
C ILE A 148 -9.89 -4.46 4.42
N ASP A 149 -9.93 -5.27 3.38
CA ASP A 149 -10.96 -6.29 3.15
C ASP A 149 -10.33 -7.69 3.03
N PRO A 150 -10.35 -8.51 4.11
CA PRO A 150 -9.81 -9.87 4.08
C PRO A 150 -10.48 -10.77 3.03
N GLU A 151 -11.77 -10.55 2.75
CA GLU A 151 -12.49 -11.30 1.71
C GLU A 151 -11.97 -10.90 0.33
N TYR A 152 -11.67 -9.61 0.10
CA TYR A 152 -11.02 -9.16 -1.14
C TYR A 152 -9.68 -9.89 -1.35
N LYS A 153 -8.85 -9.95 -0.32
CA LYS A 153 -7.55 -10.65 -0.36
C LYS A 153 -7.72 -12.12 -0.72
N LYS A 154 -8.68 -12.81 -0.08
CA LYS A 154 -9.01 -14.21 -0.36
C LYS A 154 -9.47 -14.40 -1.81
N LYS A 155 -10.41 -13.56 -2.27
CA LYS A 155 -10.94 -13.59 -3.64
C LYS A 155 -9.85 -13.31 -4.68
N LEU A 156 -8.95 -12.35 -4.43
CA LEU A 156 -7.82 -12.07 -5.28
C LEU A 156 -6.86 -13.27 -5.39
N THR A 157 -6.56 -13.91 -4.27
CA THR A 157 -5.71 -15.12 -4.25
C THR A 157 -6.35 -16.24 -5.06
N ASN A 158 -7.64 -16.52 -4.85
CA ASN A 158 -8.37 -17.56 -5.57
C ASN A 158 -8.47 -17.24 -7.07
N TYR A 159 -8.72 -15.97 -7.41
CA TYR A 159 -8.73 -15.51 -8.79
C TYR A 159 -7.39 -15.76 -9.48
N ASN A 160 -6.29 -15.37 -8.85
CA ASN A 160 -4.95 -15.54 -9.40
C ASN A 160 -4.57 -17.02 -9.55
N GLN A 161 -4.99 -17.89 -8.64
CA GLN A 161 -4.80 -19.35 -8.76
C GLN A 161 -5.61 -19.92 -9.93
N ALA A 162 -6.89 -19.58 -10.03
CA ALA A 162 -7.75 -20.00 -11.13
C ALA A 162 -7.23 -19.50 -12.48
N PHE A 163 -6.77 -18.25 -12.55
CA PHE A 163 -6.15 -17.65 -13.73
C PHE A 163 -4.91 -18.42 -14.20
N ARG A 164 -4.01 -18.77 -13.30
CA ARG A 164 -2.80 -19.55 -13.63
C ARG A 164 -3.16 -20.95 -14.12
N ARG A 165 -4.13 -21.61 -13.47
CA ARG A 165 -4.57 -22.96 -13.85
C ARG A 165 -5.24 -22.96 -15.23
N ARG A 166 -6.13 -21.99 -15.46
CA ARG A 166 -6.80 -21.84 -16.76
C ARG A 166 -5.81 -21.58 -17.88
N ASN A 167 -4.81 -20.72 -17.65
CA ASN A 167 -3.77 -20.46 -18.66
C ASN A 167 -2.98 -21.72 -19.02
N LYS A 168 -2.65 -22.59 -18.03
CA LYS A 168 -2.00 -23.87 -18.31
C LYS A 168 -2.84 -24.79 -19.21
N ILE A 169 -4.16 -24.79 -19.05
CA ILE A 169 -5.07 -25.55 -19.93
C ILE A 169 -5.07 -24.95 -21.33
N LEU A 170 -5.11 -23.61 -21.44
CA LEU A 170 -5.03 -22.94 -22.74
C LEU A 170 -3.68 -23.14 -23.45
N GLU A 171 -2.59 -23.33 -22.70
CA GLU A 171 -1.25 -23.66 -23.27
C GLU A 171 -1.24 -25.03 -23.92
N ILE A 172 -1.91 -26.04 -23.32
CA ILE A 172 -2.09 -27.41 -23.88
C ILE A 172 -3.05 -27.34 -25.09
N GLY A 173 -4.11 -26.54 -24.97
CA GLY A 173 -5.06 -26.29 -26.04
C GLY A 173 -5.89 -27.50 -26.39
N PHE A 174 -6.08 -27.75 -27.70
CA PHE A 174 -6.93 -28.83 -28.23
C PHE A 174 -6.43 -30.25 -27.91
N GLU A 175 -5.20 -30.41 -27.45
CA GLU A 175 -4.65 -31.70 -27.02
C GLU A 175 -5.14 -32.08 -25.61
N SER A 176 -5.81 -31.17 -24.89
CA SER A 176 -6.31 -31.43 -23.56
C SER A 176 -7.56 -32.32 -23.61
N GLU A 177 -7.52 -33.46 -22.93
CA GLU A 177 -8.71 -34.27 -22.70
C GLU A 177 -9.78 -33.48 -21.92
N ASN A 178 -11.02 -33.51 -22.38
CA ASN A 178 -12.14 -32.79 -21.75
C ASN A 178 -11.91 -31.26 -21.59
N LEU A 179 -11.33 -30.61 -22.59
CA LEU A 179 -10.99 -29.19 -22.61
C LEU A 179 -12.15 -28.31 -22.12
N ASP A 180 -13.36 -28.52 -22.66
CA ASP A 180 -14.52 -27.69 -22.34
C ASP A 180 -14.93 -27.80 -20.86
N ALA A 181 -14.93 -29.01 -20.31
CA ALA A 181 -15.28 -29.24 -18.91
C ALA A 181 -14.25 -28.63 -17.95
N GLN A 182 -12.96 -28.77 -18.28
CA GLN A 182 -11.88 -28.15 -17.51
C GLN A 182 -11.97 -26.62 -17.54
N LEU A 183 -12.19 -26.03 -18.71
CA LEU A 183 -12.35 -24.58 -18.87
C LEU A 183 -13.60 -24.07 -18.16
N ASP A 184 -14.74 -24.78 -18.22
CA ASP A 184 -15.98 -24.34 -17.53
C ASP A 184 -15.79 -24.26 -16.02
N TYR A 185 -15.10 -25.23 -15.41
CA TYR A 185 -14.79 -25.20 -13.98
C TYR A 185 -13.98 -23.95 -13.59
N TRP A 186 -12.89 -23.64 -14.32
CA TRP A 186 -12.05 -22.50 -14.01
C TRP A 186 -12.72 -21.18 -14.40
N ASN A 187 -13.53 -21.14 -15.46
CA ASN A 187 -14.33 -19.99 -15.85
C ASN A 187 -15.29 -19.59 -14.71
N LYS A 188 -15.99 -20.56 -14.12
CA LYS A 188 -16.88 -20.31 -12.97
C LYS A 188 -16.11 -19.68 -11.81
N LEU A 189 -14.98 -20.23 -11.43
CA LEU A 189 -14.15 -19.65 -10.34
C LEU A 189 -13.65 -18.24 -10.68
N LEU A 190 -13.25 -17.98 -11.91
CA LEU A 190 -12.83 -16.66 -12.35
C LEU A 190 -13.98 -15.65 -12.32
N ILE A 191 -15.17 -16.04 -12.76
CA ILE A 191 -16.37 -15.18 -12.73
C ILE A 191 -16.73 -14.84 -11.28
N ASP A 192 -16.85 -15.85 -10.40
CA ASP A 192 -17.26 -15.65 -9.02
C ASP A 192 -16.29 -14.75 -8.24
N ASN A 193 -15.00 -14.99 -8.38
CA ASN A 193 -13.98 -14.18 -7.68
C ASN A 193 -13.77 -12.83 -8.38
N GLY A 194 -13.70 -12.80 -9.71
CA GLY A 194 -13.47 -11.58 -10.49
C GLY A 194 -14.58 -10.54 -10.35
N THR A 195 -15.83 -10.98 -10.32
CA THR A 195 -16.98 -10.09 -10.10
C THR A 195 -16.87 -9.36 -8.75
N TYR A 196 -16.49 -10.08 -7.69
CA TYR A 196 -16.28 -9.46 -6.37
C TYR A 196 -15.19 -8.40 -6.42
N LEU A 197 -14.04 -8.70 -7.08
CA LEU A 197 -12.96 -7.74 -7.21
C LEU A 197 -13.41 -6.46 -7.92
N ILE A 198 -14.10 -6.60 -9.06
CA ILE A 198 -14.62 -5.47 -9.84
C ILE A 198 -15.56 -4.60 -9.00
N ILE A 199 -16.50 -5.20 -8.26
CA ILE A 199 -17.45 -4.46 -7.42
C ILE A 199 -16.70 -3.64 -6.36
N LYS A 200 -15.70 -4.22 -5.70
CA LYS A 200 -14.93 -3.52 -4.64
C LYS A 200 -14.04 -2.41 -5.21
N ARG A 201 -13.41 -2.64 -6.35
CA ARG A 201 -12.63 -1.63 -7.06
C ARG A 201 -13.52 -0.45 -7.45
N ARG A 202 -14.67 -0.70 -8.07
CA ARG A 202 -15.65 0.33 -8.44
C ARG A 202 -16.09 1.15 -7.22
N LYS A 203 -16.38 0.48 -6.09
CA LYS A 203 -16.77 1.17 -4.85
C LYS A 203 -15.69 2.14 -4.39
N TYR A 204 -14.44 1.73 -4.38
CA TYR A 204 -13.33 2.60 -3.96
C TYR A 204 -13.07 3.72 -4.96
N ILE A 205 -13.14 3.44 -6.27
CA ILE A 205 -13.01 4.49 -7.31
C ILE A 205 -14.12 5.52 -7.19
N ASN A 206 -15.36 5.13 -6.91
CA ASN A 206 -16.45 6.06 -6.66
C ASN A 206 -16.17 6.97 -5.45
N TYR A 207 -15.58 6.42 -4.38
CA TYR A 207 -15.14 7.22 -3.25
C TYR A 207 -14.08 8.25 -3.64
N LEU A 208 -13.05 7.85 -4.39
CA LEU A 208 -12.04 8.77 -4.91
C LEU A 208 -12.67 9.88 -5.77
N ASN A 209 -13.57 9.52 -6.66
CA ASN A 209 -14.27 10.44 -7.53
C ASN A 209 -15.28 11.35 -6.80
N SER A 210 -15.68 11.01 -5.58
CA SER A 210 -16.47 11.90 -4.71
C SER A 210 -15.57 12.90 -3.95
N ASN A 211 -14.28 12.61 -3.81
CA ASN A 211 -13.28 13.42 -3.11
C ASN A 211 -12.21 13.95 -4.08
N LYS A 212 -12.66 14.68 -5.10
CA LYS A 212 -11.85 15.08 -6.26
C LYS A 212 -10.78 16.12 -5.97
N THR A 213 -11.03 17.01 -5.00
CA THR A 213 -10.29 18.27 -4.88
C THR A 213 -9.06 18.13 -3.98
N ILE A 214 -7.94 18.64 -4.47
CA ILE A 214 -6.72 18.90 -3.72
C ILE A 214 -6.08 20.20 -4.21
N ASP A 215 -5.72 21.09 -3.30
CA ASP A 215 -5.06 22.38 -3.61
C ASP A 215 -5.68 23.12 -4.82
N SER A 216 -6.99 23.35 -4.80
CA SER A 216 -7.74 23.98 -5.90
C SER A 216 -7.71 23.26 -7.26
N LYS A 217 -7.10 22.09 -7.33
CA LYS A 217 -7.13 21.21 -8.51
C LYS A 217 -8.10 20.06 -8.29
N GLU A 218 -8.71 19.59 -9.36
CA GLU A 218 -9.61 18.43 -9.30
C GLU A 218 -9.01 17.26 -10.08
N PHE A 219 -9.13 16.06 -9.49
CA PHE A 219 -8.72 14.80 -10.09
C PHE A 219 -9.88 13.83 -10.18
N SER A 220 -9.80 12.91 -11.13
CA SER A 220 -10.77 11.82 -11.27
C SER A 220 -10.08 10.58 -11.83
N ILE A 221 -10.68 9.42 -11.57
CA ILE A 221 -10.27 8.15 -12.16
C ILE A 221 -11.39 7.63 -13.04
N GLU A 222 -11.06 7.34 -14.28
CA GLU A 222 -11.89 6.52 -15.15
C GLU A 222 -11.48 5.06 -14.98
N TYR A 223 -12.40 4.25 -14.48
CA TYR A 223 -12.20 2.82 -14.29
C TYR A 223 -12.86 2.06 -15.44
N ILE A 224 -12.06 1.47 -16.30
CA ILE A 224 -12.50 0.68 -17.45
C ILE A 224 -12.45 -0.79 -17.06
N GLU A 225 -13.62 -1.33 -16.76
CA GLU A 225 -13.77 -2.71 -16.35
C GLU A 225 -13.63 -3.66 -17.54
N ASN A 226 -12.79 -4.63 -17.43
CA ASN A 226 -12.78 -5.76 -18.36
C ASN A 226 -13.73 -6.84 -17.83
N LYS A 227 -15.03 -6.67 -18.14
CA LYS A 227 -16.12 -7.53 -17.66
C LYS A 227 -15.85 -9.00 -17.92
N ILE A 228 -16.25 -9.86 -17.00
CA ILE A 228 -16.09 -11.29 -17.05
C ILE A 228 -17.46 -11.96 -16.98
N SER A 229 -17.78 -12.83 -17.94
CA SER A 229 -19.03 -13.63 -17.96
C SER A 229 -18.82 -14.91 -18.76
N ARG A 230 -19.78 -15.85 -18.68
CA ARG A 230 -19.76 -17.08 -19.47
C ARG A 230 -19.85 -16.81 -20.95
N GLU A 231 -20.72 -15.92 -21.36
CA GLU A 231 -20.95 -15.55 -22.76
C GLU A 231 -19.66 -14.99 -23.36
N ARG A 232 -19.00 -14.08 -22.67
CA ARG A 232 -17.72 -13.51 -23.13
C ARG A 232 -16.60 -14.54 -23.23
N PHE A 233 -16.52 -15.49 -22.28
CA PHE A 233 -15.56 -16.60 -22.42
C PHE A 233 -15.82 -17.44 -23.64
N SER A 234 -17.08 -17.75 -23.95
CA SER A 234 -17.45 -18.52 -25.15
C SER A 234 -17.11 -17.76 -26.44
N GLU A 235 -17.41 -16.45 -26.50
CA GLU A 235 -17.14 -15.59 -27.65
C GLU A 235 -15.64 -15.53 -28.00
N ILE A 236 -14.77 -15.47 -27.01
CA ILE A 236 -13.33 -15.25 -27.23
C ILE A 236 -12.50 -16.53 -27.17
N LEU A 237 -13.09 -17.70 -26.88
CA LEU A 237 -12.37 -18.94 -26.65
C LEU A 237 -11.39 -19.29 -27.79
N LYS A 238 -11.82 -19.17 -29.04
CA LYS A 238 -10.95 -19.41 -30.21
C LYS A 238 -9.71 -18.52 -30.19
N LYS A 239 -9.87 -17.23 -29.84
CA LYS A 239 -8.76 -16.29 -29.74
C LYS A 239 -7.85 -16.62 -28.57
N GLU A 240 -8.40 -17.00 -27.42
CA GLU A 240 -7.61 -17.39 -26.25
C GLU A 240 -6.79 -18.66 -26.49
N LEU A 241 -7.35 -19.64 -27.19
CA LEU A 241 -6.62 -20.84 -27.59
C LEU A 241 -5.45 -20.52 -28.55
N LEU A 242 -5.63 -19.58 -29.48
CA LEU A 242 -4.56 -19.14 -30.40
C LEU A 242 -3.44 -18.42 -29.63
N VAL A 243 -3.77 -17.53 -28.71
CA VAL A 243 -2.76 -16.76 -27.95
C VAL A 243 -2.31 -17.45 -26.65
N LYS A 244 -2.91 -18.61 -26.33
CA LYS A 244 -2.63 -19.45 -25.15
C LYS A 244 -2.74 -18.70 -23.82
N ARG A 245 -3.67 -17.72 -23.71
CA ARG A 245 -3.84 -16.85 -22.55
C ARG A 245 -5.27 -16.40 -22.35
N THR A 246 -5.65 -16.22 -21.10
CA THR A 246 -6.91 -15.56 -20.70
C THR A 246 -6.89 -14.09 -21.06
N LEU A 247 -7.89 -13.63 -21.81
CA LEU A 247 -7.96 -12.27 -22.37
C LEU A 247 -9.00 -11.37 -21.69
N ILE A 248 -9.88 -11.90 -20.85
CA ILE A 248 -10.90 -11.12 -20.15
C ILE A 248 -10.82 -11.29 -18.63
N GLY A 249 -11.22 -10.26 -17.91
CA GLY A 249 -11.31 -10.25 -16.46
C GLY A 249 -10.51 -9.14 -15.79
N PRO A 250 -10.60 -9.00 -14.46
CA PRO A 250 -10.06 -7.90 -13.70
C PRO A 250 -8.53 -7.73 -13.75
N HIS A 251 -7.78 -8.72 -14.21
CA HIS A 251 -6.35 -8.59 -14.52
C HIS A 251 -6.06 -7.72 -15.77
N ARG A 252 -7.10 -7.31 -16.49
CA ARG A 252 -7.09 -6.43 -17.66
C ARG A 252 -7.77 -5.09 -17.42
N ASP A 253 -8.28 -4.84 -16.22
CA ASP A 253 -8.89 -3.55 -15.90
C ASP A 253 -7.90 -2.40 -16.07
N GLU A 254 -8.41 -1.23 -16.47
CA GLU A 254 -7.62 -0.02 -16.66
C GLU A 254 -8.08 1.10 -15.72
N TYR A 255 -7.14 1.93 -15.31
CA TYR A 255 -7.33 3.06 -14.41
C TYR A 255 -6.65 4.28 -15.01
N ASN A 256 -7.42 5.15 -15.64
CA ASN A 256 -6.90 6.39 -16.22
C ASN A 256 -7.13 7.53 -15.23
N ILE A 257 -6.05 8.21 -14.83
CA ILE A 257 -6.10 9.28 -13.85
C ILE A 257 -6.04 10.62 -14.58
N PHE A 258 -7.07 11.42 -14.37
CA PHE A 258 -7.21 12.72 -15.04
C PHE A 258 -7.14 13.86 -14.04
N MET A 259 -6.48 14.94 -14.42
CA MET A 259 -6.67 16.26 -13.84
C MET A 259 -7.74 16.99 -14.63
N ILE A 260 -8.66 17.66 -13.93
CA ILE A 260 -9.76 18.40 -14.55
C ILE A 260 -9.34 19.87 -14.66
N GLU A 261 -9.23 20.36 -15.89
CA GLU A 261 -8.94 21.75 -16.21
C GLU A 261 -10.21 22.47 -16.65
N LYS A 262 -10.38 23.74 -16.24
CA LYS A 262 -11.51 24.61 -16.64
C LYS A 262 -12.89 23.94 -16.54
N LYS A 263 -13.09 23.09 -15.52
CA LYS A 263 -14.34 22.34 -15.21
C LYS A 263 -14.81 21.31 -16.25
N ILE A 264 -14.21 21.22 -17.43
CA ILE A 264 -14.70 20.35 -18.53
C ILE A 264 -13.58 19.52 -19.16
N GLN A 265 -12.37 20.06 -19.26
CA GLN A 265 -11.28 19.40 -19.98
C GLN A 265 -10.55 18.43 -19.07
N LYS A 266 -10.58 17.14 -19.40
CA LYS A 266 -9.83 16.08 -18.72
C LYS A 266 -8.46 15.93 -19.38
N LYS A 267 -7.40 16.11 -18.59
CA LYS A 267 -6.01 15.89 -18.98
C LYS A 267 -5.51 14.61 -18.34
N ASP A 268 -5.19 13.59 -19.13
CA ASP A 268 -4.54 12.37 -18.62
C ASP A 268 -3.16 12.73 -18.08
N ILE A 269 -2.96 12.55 -16.76
CA ILE A 269 -1.71 12.94 -16.11
C ILE A 269 -0.57 11.95 -16.35
N HIS A 270 -0.86 10.71 -16.76
CA HIS A 270 0.16 9.75 -17.17
C HIS A 270 0.81 10.18 -18.50
N LEU A 271 0.00 10.59 -19.48
CA LEU A 271 0.46 10.90 -20.83
C LEU A 271 0.93 12.35 -20.97
N TYR A 272 0.22 13.29 -20.35
CA TYR A 272 0.38 14.73 -20.59
C TYR A 272 0.68 15.54 -19.32
N GLY A 273 0.72 14.88 -18.14
CA GLY A 273 1.00 15.56 -16.89
C GLY A 273 2.47 15.98 -16.76
N SER A 274 2.72 17.21 -16.32
CA SER A 274 4.04 17.60 -15.84
C SER A 274 4.41 16.79 -14.57
N ARG A 275 5.68 16.73 -14.22
CA ARG A 275 6.14 16.05 -12.99
C ARG A 275 5.45 16.56 -11.73
N SER A 276 5.22 17.88 -11.63
CA SER A 276 4.48 18.47 -10.49
C SER A 276 3.01 18.03 -10.47
N GLU A 277 2.34 17.96 -11.61
CA GLU A 277 0.96 17.49 -11.72
C GLU A 277 0.84 16.00 -11.39
N GLN A 278 1.77 15.19 -11.86
CA GLN A 278 1.85 13.76 -11.53
C GLN A 278 2.02 13.54 -10.03
N ARG A 279 2.91 14.30 -9.38
CA ARG A 279 3.10 14.28 -7.93
C ARG A 279 1.84 14.71 -7.18
N LEU A 280 1.18 15.77 -7.64
CA LEU A 280 -0.08 16.22 -7.04
C LEU A 280 -1.19 15.17 -7.18
N GLY A 281 -1.26 14.46 -8.31
CA GLY A 281 -2.15 13.32 -8.52
C GLY A 281 -1.86 12.16 -7.57
N LEU A 282 -0.59 11.85 -7.32
CA LEU A 282 -0.19 10.88 -6.30
C LEU A 282 -0.61 11.33 -4.90
N PHE A 283 -0.41 12.60 -4.55
CA PHE A 283 -0.86 13.15 -3.26
C PHE A 283 -2.37 13.03 -3.10
N TRP A 284 -3.11 13.35 -4.15
CA TRP A 284 -4.56 13.18 -4.13
C TRP A 284 -4.97 11.74 -3.82
N LEU A 285 -4.34 10.74 -4.45
CA LEU A 285 -4.59 9.34 -4.17
C LEU A 285 -4.29 8.99 -2.72
N LYS A 286 -3.12 9.41 -2.21
CA LYS A 286 -2.65 9.05 -0.87
C LYS A 286 -3.41 9.76 0.25
N ILE A 287 -3.82 11.00 0.05
CA ILE A 287 -4.68 11.72 1.01
C ILE A 287 -6.05 11.06 1.06
N ASN A 288 -6.59 10.62 -0.07
CA ASN A 288 -7.86 9.89 -0.09
C ASN A 288 -7.73 8.49 0.52
N GLU A 289 -6.60 7.80 0.33
CA GLU A 289 -6.29 6.55 1.04
C GLU A 289 -6.34 6.77 2.55
N LEU A 290 -5.69 7.83 3.04
CA LEU A 290 -5.62 8.19 4.44
C LEU A 290 -7.01 8.49 5.03
N LYS A 291 -7.81 9.31 4.35
CA LYS A 291 -9.20 9.62 4.74
C LYS A 291 -10.09 8.38 4.73
N TYR A 292 -9.98 7.55 3.69
CA TYR A 292 -10.74 6.32 3.59
C TYR A 292 -10.45 5.37 4.75
N LEU A 293 -9.17 5.23 5.12
CA LEU A 293 -8.77 4.40 6.27
C LEU A 293 -9.29 4.97 7.59
N GLU A 294 -9.25 6.30 7.78
CA GLU A 294 -9.79 6.96 8.97
C GLU A 294 -11.30 6.71 9.12
N GLU A 295 -12.05 6.86 8.03
CA GLU A 295 -13.51 6.60 8.00
C GLU A 295 -13.81 5.11 8.24
N TYR A 296 -13.06 4.22 7.60
CA TYR A 296 -13.29 2.77 7.67
C TYR A 296 -13.00 2.20 9.07
N TYR A 297 -11.86 2.56 9.65
CA TYR A 297 -11.42 2.07 10.96
C TYR A 297 -11.90 2.93 12.13
N ARG A 298 -12.40 4.12 11.87
CA ARG A 298 -12.72 5.16 12.88
C ARG A 298 -11.52 5.45 13.81
N LYS A 299 -10.34 5.37 13.26
CA LYS A 299 -9.05 5.61 13.92
C LYS A 299 -8.18 6.44 12.98
N LYS A 300 -7.48 7.44 13.52
CA LYS A 300 -6.52 8.21 12.73
C LYS A 300 -5.34 7.33 12.34
N PRO A 301 -5.01 7.21 11.04
CA PRO A 301 -3.81 6.50 10.58
C PRO A 301 -2.52 7.16 11.08
N ILE A 302 -1.44 6.38 11.12
CA ILE A 302 -0.07 6.91 11.21
C ILE A 302 0.39 7.27 9.80
N LEU A 303 1.01 8.44 9.68
CA LEU A 303 1.56 8.95 8.43
C LEU A 303 3.07 8.73 8.42
N LEU A 304 3.57 8.01 7.42
CA LEU A 304 4.99 7.80 7.16
C LEU A 304 5.39 8.56 5.90
N LEU A 305 6.40 9.42 6.01
CA LEU A 305 6.89 10.26 4.92
C LEU A 305 8.37 9.95 4.68
N ASP A 306 8.68 9.22 3.61
CA ASP A 306 10.06 8.85 3.28
C ASP A 306 10.61 9.81 2.22
N ASP A 307 11.58 10.63 2.59
CA ASP A 307 12.34 11.56 1.73
C ASP A 307 11.48 12.43 0.77
N ILE A 308 10.27 12.79 1.26
CA ILE A 308 9.25 13.40 0.38
C ILE A 308 9.53 14.88 0.12
N PHE A 309 10.25 15.57 1.03
CA PHE A 309 10.44 17.02 0.93
C PHE A 309 11.42 17.44 -0.16
N SER A 310 12.39 16.58 -0.48
CA SER A 310 13.31 16.80 -1.59
C SER A 310 12.61 16.83 -2.96
N GLU A 311 11.44 16.19 -3.02
CA GLU A 311 10.68 15.98 -4.25
C GLU A 311 9.56 17.02 -4.47
N LEU A 312 9.29 17.90 -3.47
CA LEU A 312 8.14 18.77 -3.48
C LEU A 312 8.48 20.23 -3.76
N ASP A 313 7.66 20.87 -4.60
CA ASP A 313 7.61 22.31 -4.68
C ASP A 313 6.96 22.94 -3.43
N HIS A 314 7.13 24.27 -3.25
CA HIS A 314 6.65 24.97 -2.07
C HIS A 314 5.12 24.88 -1.86
N LYS A 315 4.33 24.69 -2.93
CA LYS A 315 2.88 24.56 -2.81
C LYS A 315 2.49 23.20 -2.25
N ASN A 316 3.10 22.15 -2.78
CA ASN A 316 2.85 20.79 -2.33
C ASN A 316 3.37 20.53 -0.91
N GLN A 317 4.43 21.23 -0.48
CA GLN A 317 4.89 21.20 0.90
C GLN A 317 3.81 21.63 1.90
N LYS A 318 3.02 22.67 1.59
CA LYS A 318 1.90 23.13 2.46
C LYS A 318 0.85 22.05 2.68
N LEU A 319 0.57 21.21 1.68
CA LEU A 319 -0.37 20.09 1.82
C LEU A 319 0.12 19.08 2.86
N ILE A 320 1.41 18.76 2.84
CA ILE A 320 2.02 17.85 3.82
C ILE A 320 1.98 18.44 5.21
N PHE A 321 2.24 19.74 5.38
CA PHE A 321 2.17 20.40 6.70
C PHE A 321 0.78 20.30 7.32
N ASN A 322 -0.28 20.47 6.53
CA ASN A 322 -1.65 20.32 7.00
C ASN A 322 -1.94 18.87 7.45
N LEU A 323 -1.31 17.87 6.84
CA LEU A 323 -1.44 16.46 7.25
C LEU A 323 -0.69 16.20 8.56
N ILE A 324 0.53 16.69 8.71
CA ILE A 324 1.36 16.55 9.92
C ILE A 324 0.61 17.07 11.16
N GLY A 325 -0.07 18.20 11.07
CA GLY A 325 -0.87 18.74 12.19
C GLY A 325 -2.06 17.86 12.60
N ASN A 326 -2.55 17.01 11.69
CA ASN A 326 -3.75 16.18 11.91
C ASN A 326 -3.46 14.73 12.29
N TYR A 327 -2.31 14.18 11.92
CA TYR A 327 -1.95 12.78 12.08
C TYR A 327 -0.63 12.61 12.79
N GLN A 328 -0.47 11.54 13.57
CA GLN A 328 0.87 11.18 14.05
C GLN A 328 1.74 10.87 12.85
N THR A 329 2.84 11.60 12.70
CA THR A 329 3.70 11.56 11.53
C THR A 329 5.12 11.18 11.90
N VAL A 330 5.72 10.28 11.13
CA VAL A 330 7.15 10.00 11.17
C VAL A 330 7.71 10.33 9.78
N VAL A 331 8.72 11.19 9.73
CA VAL A 331 9.29 11.69 8.48
C VAL A 331 10.80 11.49 8.45
N THR A 332 11.33 11.04 7.33
CA THR A 332 12.77 11.11 7.04
C THR A 332 13.08 12.41 6.32
N SER A 333 14.15 13.07 6.72
CA SER A 333 14.50 14.39 6.19
C SER A 333 15.98 14.70 6.37
N THR A 334 16.45 15.77 5.72
CA THR A 334 17.72 16.42 6.02
C THR A 334 17.51 17.54 7.05
N GLU A 335 18.58 17.96 7.73
CA GLU A 335 18.50 19.06 8.70
C GLU A 335 17.95 20.36 8.07
N LYS A 336 18.34 20.67 6.83
CA LYS A 336 17.87 21.86 6.11
C LYS A 336 16.35 21.82 5.84
N GLU A 337 15.84 20.66 5.50
CA GLU A 337 14.42 20.47 5.24
C GLU A 337 13.61 20.50 6.55
N LEU A 338 14.15 19.91 7.62
CA LEU A 338 13.54 19.97 8.95
C LEU A 338 13.41 21.41 9.45
N THR A 339 14.43 22.25 9.29
CA THR A 339 14.38 23.67 9.68
C THR A 339 13.26 24.40 8.95
N LYS A 340 13.06 24.13 7.65
CA LYS A 340 11.93 24.68 6.89
C LYS A 340 10.58 24.18 7.43
N LEU A 341 10.51 22.90 7.76
CA LEU A 341 9.31 22.25 8.30
C LEU A 341 8.88 22.87 9.63
N ILE A 342 9.83 23.07 10.55
CA ILE A 342 9.61 23.68 11.87
C ILE A 342 9.12 25.14 11.74
N ASN A 343 9.77 25.92 10.90
CA ASN A 343 9.43 27.34 10.68
C ASN A 343 8.02 27.51 10.09
N LEU A 344 7.47 26.50 9.43
CA LEU A 344 6.13 26.52 8.83
C LEU A 344 5.04 25.94 9.73
N THR A 345 5.38 25.16 10.75
CA THR A 345 4.41 24.50 11.64
C THR A 345 4.06 25.27 12.90
N ASN A 346 4.59 26.45 13.10
CA ASN A 346 4.35 27.50 14.10
C ASN A 346 4.08 27.07 15.57
N ASP A 347 4.02 25.76 15.93
CA ASP A 347 3.81 25.28 17.33
C ASP A 347 3.78 23.75 17.48
N SER A 348 4.26 23.00 16.55
CA SER A 348 4.22 21.54 16.68
C SER A 348 5.35 21.07 17.58
N SER A 349 5.03 20.52 18.75
CA SER A 349 6.01 19.76 19.50
C SER A 349 6.46 18.55 18.66
N TYR A 350 7.74 18.35 18.55
CA TYR A 350 8.36 17.28 17.75
C TYR A 350 9.58 16.72 18.46
N ASP A 351 9.94 15.50 18.10
CA ASP A 351 11.20 14.88 18.48
C ASP A 351 12.06 14.60 17.25
N THR A 352 13.36 14.58 17.45
CA THR A 352 14.33 14.20 16.42
C THR A 352 15.02 12.89 16.78
N ILE A 353 15.22 12.02 15.79
CA ILE A 353 16.06 10.83 15.86
C ILE A 353 17.22 11.03 14.91
N ASN A 354 18.43 11.05 15.43
CA ASN A 354 19.67 11.17 14.66
C ASN A 354 20.26 9.77 14.45
N LEU A 355 20.47 9.37 13.18
CA LEU A 355 21.03 8.07 12.77
C LEU A 355 22.43 8.19 12.22
#